data_9e5076dc5946a25dd7bcd26a43d85e26
#
_entry.id   9e5076dc5946a25dd7bcd26a43d85e26
#
_cell.length_a   1.000
_cell.length_b   1.000
_cell.length_c   1.000
_cell.angle_alpha   90.00
_cell.angle_beta   90.00
_cell.angle_gamma   90.00
#
_symmetry.space_group_name_H-M   'P 1'
#
loop_
_entity.id
_entity.type
_entity.pdbx_description
1 polymer ?
#
loop_
_entity_poly.entity_id
_entity_poly.type
_entity_poly.pdbx_seq_one_letter_code
_entity_poly.pdbx_strand_id
1 'polypeptide(L)'
;MKSEDFAAGSPPAGLGTAPERIIELSTSQMYAIPREEQAAIQLTGARARFEQLVERIPMLSRLAAEQGITEIRTLEDMGPLLIPHSAMKSYPMSYLETSRFDRLTAWLDGFTTHDLSGLDASACDSIDDWLDLLDQNTEVRVLHSTGTSGKLSFLPRGTTEMKIMVTGWRRMFDRYRSEPPRMGAPVEEAPTIFVQYRRGGMAQHRLLDYLQAYLYDGDASKIVTTNPSRFSADAASIGGRLRVAEARGELGKIKISPKLMERREAFLKEQAKSGGYMDAFLDDVNTRFRGKPVSILAHVPMLFNVATEGLKRGIENVFARDSFIMAGGGMKGLTLPDNWRETVDRFFGGAPLSEGYGMTEMVASTRACPEGRYHLPPWEIPFLLDPATGEQYPRTGTHTGRLGAFDLNAQTYWGGFLTGDEVTLSWGDESPCACGRIGPYVHRGIRRYSEKEGGDDKITCAGAPDAHDKAIDFILQSVA
;
A
#
# COMPACT_ATOMS: atom_id res chain seq x y z
N MET A 1 -24.06 8.80 8.93
CA MET A 1 -24.62 10.00 8.26
C MET A 1 -25.44 9.53 7.08
N LYS A 2 -26.71 9.94 6.97
CA LYS A 2 -27.55 9.61 5.81
C LYS A 2 -26.94 10.29 4.58
N SER A 3 -26.76 9.52 3.50
CA SER A 3 -26.36 10.05 2.19
C SER A 3 -27.42 11.04 1.73
N GLU A 4 -27.14 12.33 1.82
CA GLU A 4 -27.91 13.32 1.09
C GLU A 4 -27.56 13.13 -0.39
N ASP A 5 -28.57 12.87 -1.22
CA ASP A 5 -28.44 12.84 -2.68
C ASP A 5 -28.00 14.24 -3.14
N PHE A 6 -26.71 14.39 -3.43
CA PHE A 6 -26.25 15.57 -4.16
C PHE A 6 -26.81 15.49 -5.59
N ALA A 7 -27.75 16.35 -5.89
CA ALA A 7 -27.97 16.77 -7.27
C ALA A 7 -26.61 17.21 -7.84
N ALA A 8 -26.36 16.99 -9.15
CA ALA A 8 -25.17 17.47 -9.84
C ALA A 8 -25.00 18.98 -9.56
N GLY A 9 -24.23 19.31 -8.54
CA GLY A 9 -24.09 20.63 -7.96
C GLY A 9 -22.78 20.68 -7.19
N SER A 10 -22.29 21.85 -6.92
CA SER A 10 -21.00 22.17 -6.30
C SER A 10 -20.65 21.24 -5.13
N PRO A 11 -19.39 20.79 -5.00
CA PRO A 11 -18.95 20.00 -3.87
C PRO A 11 -19.14 20.76 -2.54
N PRO A 12 -19.17 20.06 -1.39
CA PRO A 12 -19.27 20.70 -0.09
C PRO A 12 -18.21 21.78 0.08
N ALA A 13 -18.62 22.94 0.62
CA ALA A 13 -17.68 24.04 0.89
C ALA A 13 -16.54 23.58 1.82
N GLY A 14 -15.35 24.12 1.60
CA GLY A 14 -14.19 23.90 2.48
C GLY A 14 -13.36 22.65 2.20
N LEU A 15 -13.60 21.92 1.10
CA LEU A 15 -12.77 20.75 0.74
C LEU A 15 -11.31 21.13 0.44
N GLY A 16 -11.02 22.35 -0.02
CA GLY A 16 -9.64 22.80 -0.21
C GLY A 16 -8.87 22.97 1.10
N THR A 17 -9.54 23.44 2.17
CA THR A 17 -8.90 23.62 3.50
C THR A 17 -8.91 22.36 4.36
N ALA A 18 -9.79 21.40 4.07
CA ALA A 18 -9.90 20.10 4.72
C ALA A 18 -10.01 18.98 3.67
N PRO A 19 -8.96 18.76 2.85
CA PRO A 19 -9.00 17.84 1.71
C PRO A 19 -9.23 16.39 2.11
N GLU A 20 -8.90 15.99 3.33
CA GLU A 20 -9.19 14.67 3.89
C GLU A 20 -10.70 14.36 3.92
N ARG A 21 -11.56 15.38 3.89
CA ARG A 21 -13.01 15.18 3.82
C ARG A 21 -13.49 14.69 2.45
N ILE A 22 -12.68 14.83 1.41
CA ILE A 22 -13.02 14.29 0.07
C ILE A 22 -13.24 12.78 0.15
N ILE A 23 -12.51 12.06 0.99
CA ILE A 23 -12.64 10.61 1.13
C ILE A 23 -13.98 10.20 1.77
N GLU A 24 -14.69 11.11 2.41
CA GLU A 24 -16.02 10.88 2.98
C GLU A 24 -17.14 10.95 1.94
N LEU A 25 -16.88 11.58 0.78
CA LEU A 25 -17.86 11.66 -0.32
C LEU A 25 -18.10 10.28 -0.91
N SER A 26 -19.30 10.01 -1.38
CA SER A 26 -19.57 8.81 -2.19
C SER A 26 -18.75 8.83 -3.48
N THR A 27 -18.52 7.65 -4.05
CA THR A 27 -17.79 7.54 -5.33
C THR A 27 -18.44 8.40 -6.42
N SER A 28 -19.78 8.46 -6.48
CA SER A 28 -20.49 9.27 -7.46
C SER A 28 -20.34 10.78 -7.22
N GLN A 29 -20.36 11.23 -5.96
CA GLN A 29 -20.12 12.62 -5.60
C GLN A 29 -18.71 13.06 -5.94
N MET A 30 -17.72 12.27 -5.52
CA MET A 30 -16.31 12.56 -5.71
C MET A 30 -15.92 12.71 -7.18
N TYR A 31 -16.33 11.77 -8.03
CA TYR A 31 -16.02 11.81 -9.46
C TYR A 31 -17.01 12.63 -10.31
N ALA A 32 -17.98 13.29 -9.70
CA ALA A 32 -18.82 14.29 -10.35
C ALA A 32 -18.29 15.72 -10.18
N ILE A 33 -17.25 15.95 -9.34
CA ILE A 33 -16.65 17.27 -9.15
C ILE A 33 -16.05 17.76 -10.49
N PRO A 34 -16.46 18.95 -10.99
CA PRO A 34 -15.92 19.51 -12.23
C PRO A 34 -14.40 19.70 -12.15
N ARG A 35 -13.68 19.56 -13.27
CA ARG A 35 -12.21 19.63 -13.30
C ARG A 35 -11.64 20.95 -12.77
N GLU A 36 -12.22 22.07 -13.14
CA GLU A 36 -11.80 23.38 -12.63
C GLU A 36 -11.91 23.46 -11.11
N GLU A 37 -12.97 22.87 -10.56
CA GLU A 37 -13.20 22.83 -9.14
C GLU A 37 -12.27 21.83 -8.43
N GLN A 38 -11.99 20.67 -9.05
CA GLN A 38 -10.93 19.76 -8.57
C GLN A 38 -9.58 20.48 -8.50
N ALA A 39 -9.19 21.23 -9.55
CA ALA A 39 -7.94 21.97 -9.57
C ALA A 39 -7.88 23.06 -8.48
N ALA A 40 -8.97 23.77 -8.24
CA ALA A 40 -9.05 24.76 -7.18
C ALA A 40 -8.94 24.14 -5.78
N ILE A 41 -9.62 23.02 -5.54
CA ILE A 41 -9.53 22.25 -4.30
C ILE A 41 -8.10 21.74 -4.09
N GLN A 42 -7.50 21.18 -5.14
CA GLN A 42 -6.14 20.64 -5.10
C GLN A 42 -5.11 21.72 -4.79
N LEU A 43 -5.18 22.87 -5.45
CA LEU A 43 -4.27 23.97 -5.20
C LEU A 43 -4.40 24.53 -3.78
N THR A 44 -5.63 24.74 -3.32
CA THR A 44 -5.88 25.21 -1.95
C THR A 44 -5.40 24.20 -0.92
N GLY A 45 -5.65 22.91 -1.14
CA GLY A 45 -5.18 21.83 -0.27
C GLY A 45 -3.66 21.69 -0.27
N ALA A 46 -3.00 21.81 -1.44
CA ALA A 46 -1.55 21.76 -1.54
C ALA A 46 -0.88 22.90 -0.77
N ARG A 47 -1.41 24.14 -0.90
CA ARG A 47 -0.98 25.31 -0.12
C ARG A 47 -1.09 25.05 1.38
N ALA A 48 -2.27 24.64 1.82
CA ALA A 48 -2.52 24.37 3.24
C ALA A 48 -1.58 23.28 3.78
N ARG A 49 -1.35 22.20 3.04
CA ARG A 49 -0.40 21.14 3.46
C ARG A 49 1.04 21.61 3.49
N PHE A 50 1.47 22.41 2.49
CA PHE A 50 2.82 22.97 2.50
C PHE A 50 3.03 23.88 3.72
N GLU A 51 2.14 24.83 3.96
CA GLU A 51 2.19 25.75 5.11
C GLU A 51 2.19 24.98 6.45
N GLN A 52 1.38 23.93 6.59
CA GLN A 52 1.29 23.13 7.81
C GLN A 52 2.54 22.28 8.07
N LEU A 53 3.24 21.84 7.02
CA LEU A 53 4.26 20.81 7.13
C LEU A 53 5.68 21.31 6.92
N VAL A 54 5.89 22.42 6.18
CA VAL A 54 7.23 22.88 5.78
C VAL A 54 8.15 23.17 6.95
N GLU A 55 7.65 23.73 8.05
CA GLU A 55 8.45 24.02 9.25
C GLU A 55 8.53 22.82 10.21
N ARG A 56 7.65 21.84 10.05
CA ARG A 56 7.51 20.71 10.98
C ARG A 56 8.21 19.44 10.53
N ILE A 57 8.52 19.32 9.24
CA ILE A 57 9.21 18.17 8.65
C ILE A 57 10.59 18.61 8.18
N PRO A 58 11.67 18.25 8.89
CA PRO A 58 13.03 18.71 8.58
C PRO A 58 13.48 18.45 7.14
N MET A 59 13.11 17.31 6.58
CA MET A 59 13.41 16.96 5.19
C MET A 59 12.71 17.94 4.21
N LEU A 60 11.43 18.24 4.42
CA LEU A 60 10.67 19.15 3.57
C LEU A 60 11.21 20.59 3.67
N SER A 61 11.50 21.07 4.89
CA SER A 61 12.09 22.37 5.13
C SER A 61 13.39 22.57 4.34
N ARG A 62 14.27 21.55 4.38
CA ARG A 62 15.52 21.56 3.62
C ARG A 62 15.26 21.55 2.12
N LEU A 63 14.40 20.65 1.63
CA LEU A 63 14.09 20.54 0.20
C LEU A 63 13.48 21.84 -0.34
N ALA A 64 12.53 22.44 0.38
CA ALA A 64 11.92 23.72 -0.01
C ALA A 64 12.96 24.85 -0.09
N ALA A 65 13.88 24.93 0.89
CA ALA A 65 14.97 25.92 0.86
C ALA A 65 15.94 25.69 -0.31
N GLU A 66 16.32 24.43 -0.60
CA GLU A 66 17.19 24.08 -1.73
C GLU A 66 16.55 24.43 -3.09
N GLN A 67 15.22 24.28 -3.20
CA GLN A 67 14.47 24.61 -4.42
C GLN A 67 14.01 26.08 -4.48
N GLY A 68 14.26 26.88 -3.43
CA GLY A 68 13.83 28.27 -3.34
C GLY A 68 12.32 28.45 -3.28
N ILE A 69 11.57 27.43 -2.82
CA ILE A 69 10.12 27.44 -2.72
C ILE A 69 9.72 27.86 -1.31
N THR A 70 9.08 29.02 -1.22
CA THR A 70 8.57 29.60 0.04
C THR A 70 7.04 29.55 0.15
N GLU A 71 6.37 29.37 -0.99
CA GLU A 71 4.91 29.28 -1.09
C GLU A 71 4.53 28.46 -2.35
N ILE A 72 3.35 27.85 -2.34
CA ILE A 72 2.78 27.16 -3.50
C ILE A 72 1.82 28.11 -4.20
N ARG A 73 2.18 28.61 -5.39
CA ARG A 73 1.36 29.50 -6.21
C ARG A 73 0.53 28.74 -7.21
N THR A 74 1.13 27.71 -7.79
CA THR A 74 0.51 26.82 -8.78
C THR A 74 0.75 25.35 -8.37
N LEU A 75 0.05 24.40 -9.00
CA LEU A 75 0.30 22.98 -8.76
C LEU A 75 1.67 22.54 -9.28
N GLU A 76 2.21 23.21 -10.29
CA GLU A 76 3.52 22.93 -10.87
C GLU A 76 4.66 23.20 -9.86
N ASP A 77 4.48 24.13 -8.92
CA ASP A 77 5.44 24.40 -7.85
C ASP A 77 5.66 23.20 -6.93
N MET A 78 4.73 22.24 -6.90
CA MET A 78 4.84 21.00 -6.14
C MET A 78 5.83 20.00 -6.76
N GLY A 79 6.09 20.09 -8.07
CA GLY A 79 6.96 19.14 -8.78
C GLY A 79 8.36 19.02 -8.20
N PRO A 80 9.09 20.12 -7.96
CA PRO A 80 10.40 20.08 -7.30
C PRO A 80 10.40 19.58 -5.86
N LEU A 81 9.22 19.53 -5.22
CA LEU A 81 9.03 19.02 -3.86
C LEU A 81 8.65 17.55 -3.81
N LEU A 82 8.50 16.87 -4.95
CA LEU A 82 8.28 15.43 -5.00
C LEU A 82 9.57 14.70 -4.61
N ILE A 83 9.51 13.95 -3.52
CA ILE A 83 10.65 13.15 -3.07
C ILE A 83 10.69 11.81 -3.82
N PRO A 84 11.86 11.33 -4.25
CA PRO A 84 11.96 10.02 -4.85
C PRO A 84 11.57 8.94 -3.83
N HIS A 85 10.87 7.90 -4.29
CA HIS A 85 10.47 6.76 -3.43
C HIS A 85 11.68 6.10 -2.72
N SER A 86 12.90 6.29 -3.26
CA SER A 86 14.14 5.84 -2.62
C SER A 86 14.51 6.64 -1.36
N ALA A 87 13.94 7.84 -1.13
CA ALA A 87 14.20 8.63 0.07
C ALA A 87 13.78 7.87 1.34
N MET A 88 12.64 7.13 1.28
CA MET A 88 12.14 6.33 2.41
C MET A 88 13.00 5.08 2.72
N LYS A 89 14.10 4.88 2.01
CA LYS A 89 15.13 3.86 2.26
C LYS A 89 16.55 4.43 2.19
N SER A 90 16.71 5.74 2.44
CA SER A 90 18.02 6.41 2.38
C SER A 90 18.91 6.15 3.59
N TYR A 91 18.39 5.57 4.68
CA TYR A 91 19.19 5.24 5.87
C TYR A 91 20.38 4.32 5.52
N PRO A 92 21.54 4.44 6.16
CA PRO A 92 22.67 3.50 5.98
C PRO A 92 22.31 2.08 6.39
N MET A 93 22.64 1.07 5.56
CA MET A 93 22.39 -0.35 5.89
C MET A 93 23.08 -0.78 7.20
N SER A 94 24.21 -0.16 7.52
CA SER A 94 24.93 -0.40 8.77
C SER A 94 24.07 -0.18 10.02
N TYR A 95 23.03 0.65 9.95
CA TYR A 95 22.12 0.81 11.10
C TYR A 95 21.40 -0.50 11.44
N LEU A 96 20.97 -1.25 10.44
CA LEU A 96 20.35 -2.56 10.64
C LEU A 96 21.40 -3.66 10.96
N GLU A 97 22.56 -3.61 10.31
CA GLU A 97 23.63 -4.61 10.49
C GLU A 97 24.29 -4.54 11.87
N THR A 98 24.22 -3.39 12.54
CA THR A 98 24.83 -3.16 13.85
C THR A 98 23.81 -2.78 14.93
N SER A 99 22.52 -3.04 14.68
CA SER A 99 21.39 -2.76 15.59
C SER A 99 21.37 -1.30 16.12
N ARG A 100 21.69 -0.32 15.25
CA ARG A 100 21.67 1.11 15.60
C ARG A 100 20.30 1.70 15.34
N PHE A 101 19.30 1.19 16.05
CA PHE A 101 17.93 1.66 15.95
C PHE A 101 17.74 3.09 16.52
N ASP A 102 18.62 3.52 17.41
CA ASP A 102 18.75 4.92 17.82
C ASP A 102 18.98 5.84 16.60
N ARG A 103 19.90 5.45 15.70
CA ARG A 103 20.19 6.22 14.48
C ARG A 103 19.08 6.10 13.43
N LEU A 104 18.44 4.93 13.36
CA LEU A 104 17.29 4.73 12.47
C LEU A 104 16.11 5.61 12.90
N THR A 105 15.86 5.74 14.22
CA THR A 105 14.84 6.63 14.79
C THR A 105 15.15 8.09 14.46
N ALA A 106 16.38 8.55 14.67
CA ALA A 106 16.81 9.91 14.34
C ALA A 106 16.72 10.20 12.82
N TRP A 107 16.93 9.19 11.96
CA TRP A 107 16.71 9.32 10.53
C TRP A 107 15.21 9.45 10.21
N LEU A 108 14.34 8.63 10.83
CA LEU A 108 12.89 8.65 10.61
C LEU A 108 12.25 9.97 11.08
N ASP A 109 12.74 10.53 12.17
CA ASP A 109 12.33 11.81 12.73
C ASP A 109 12.37 12.96 11.71
N GLY A 110 13.34 12.88 10.78
CA GLY A 110 13.46 13.83 9.67
C GLY A 110 12.31 13.82 8.65
N PHE A 111 11.44 12.82 8.66
CA PHE A 111 10.37 12.61 7.67
C PHE A 111 8.95 12.76 8.25
N THR A 112 8.80 13.07 9.51
CA THR A 112 7.49 13.16 10.18
C THR A 112 7.35 14.44 10.99
N THR A 113 6.10 14.81 11.28
CA THR A 113 5.79 15.92 12.20
C THR A 113 5.82 15.50 13.67
N HIS A 114 5.91 14.20 13.94
CA HIS A 114 6.02 13.67 15.29
C HIS A 114 7.46 13.80 15.79
N ASP A 115 7.64 14.29 16.99
CA ASP A 115 8.95 14.36 17.65
C ASP A 115 9.33 12.97 18.19
N LEU A 116 10.34 12.37 17.60
CA LEU A 116 10.88 11.07 18.01
C LEU A 116 12.19 11.21 18.80
N SER A 117 12.67 12.43 19.07
CA SER A 117 13.97 12.70 19.72
C SER A 117 14.05 12.13 21.13
N GLY A 118 12.92 12.04 21.83
CA GLY A 118 12.83 11.48 23.19
C GLY A 118 12.72 9.95 23.25
N LEU A 119 12.64 9.25 22.10
CA LEU A 119 12.45 7.80 22.07
C LEU A 119 13.78 7.06 22.15
N ASP A 120 14.01 6.34 23.24
CA ASP A 120 15.19 5.48 23.36
C ASP A 120 15.00 4.13 22.67
N ALA A 121 15.57 3.99 21.48
CA ALA A 121 15.58 2.77 20.69
C ALA A 121 16.89 1.96 20.83
N SER A 122 17.76 2.31 21.77
CA SER A 122 19.07 1.64 21.93
C SER A 122 18.97 0.17 22.36
N ALA A 123 17.84 -0.20 23.02
CA ALA A 123 17.57 -1.56 23.44
C ALA A 123 16.93 -2.44 22.34
N CYS A 124 16.60 -1.88 21.20
CA CYS A 124 16.04 -2.67 20.09
C CYS A 124 17.10 -3.53 19.43
N ASP A 125 16.80 -4.79 19.22
CA ASP A 125 17.68 -5.78 18.61
C ASP A 125 17.31 -6.12 17.17
N SER A 126 16.09 -5.78 16.76
CA SER A 126 15.51 -6.10 15.47
C SER A 126 14.60 -5.00 14.95
N ILE A 127 14.29 -5.04 13.64
CA ILE A 127 13.33 -4.14 13.02
C ILE A 127 11.94 -4.33 13.67
N ASP A 128 11.57 -5.57 13.94
CA ASP A 128 10.28 -5.89 14.57
C ASP A 128 10.16 -5.28 15.98
N ASP A 129 11.23 -5.30 16.81
CA ASP A 129 11.25 -4.63 18.12
C ASP A 129 11.13 -3.12 17.99
N TRP A 130 11.83 -2.55 17.01
CA TRP A 130 11.79 -1.10 16.76
C TRP A 130 10.40 -0.64 16.31
N LEU A 131 9.72 -1.41 15.45
CA LEU A 131 8.34 -1.14 15.07
C LEU A 131 7.39 -1.21 16.27
N ASP A 132 7.57 -2.22 17.13
CA ASP A 132 6.76 -2.38 18.34
C ASP A 132 7.02 -1.24 19.36
N LEU A 133 8.27 -0.80 19.49
CA LEU A 133 8.62 0.35 20.34
C LEU A 133 7.91 1.62 19.87
N LEU A 134 7.94 1.93 18.57
CA LEU A 134 7.25 3.07 17.98
C LEU A 134 5.73 2.98 18.20
N ASP A 135 5.14 1.81 17.95
CA ASP A 135 3.71 1.58 18.10
C ASP A 135 3.21 1.78 19.54
N GLN A 136 4.03 1.42 20.52
CA GLN A 136 3.69 1.48 21.95
C GLN A 136 3.89 2.88 22.56
N ASN A 137 4.85 3.64 22.06
CA ASN A 137 5.28 4.87 22.72
C ASN A 137 4.97 6.13 21.91
N THR A 138 4.48 6.01 20.69
CA THR A 138 4.20 7.15 19.80
C THR A 138 2.88 6.97 19.05
N GLU A 139 2.44 8.04 18.38
CA GLU A 139 1.35 7.97 17.42
C GLU A 139 1.80 7.55 16.00
N VAL A 140 3.10 7.38 15.78
CA VAL A 140 3.64 6.96 14.50
C VAL A 140 3.38 5.47 14.28
N ARG A 141 2.86 5.15 13.11
CA ARG A 141 2.66 3.78 12.62
C ARG A 141 3.52 3.61 11.38
N VAL A 142 4.72 3.09 11.57
CA VAL A 142 5.63 2.88 10.44
C VAL A 142 5.10 1.77 9.54
N LEU A 143 4.98 2.10 8.24
CA LEU A 143 4.71 1.14 7.20
C LEU A 143 6.03 0.80 6.50
N HIS A 144 6.27 -0.49 6.27
CA HIS A 144 7.44 -0.88 5.48
C HIS A 144 7.04 -1.55 4.16
N SER A 145 7.91 -1.39 3.17
CA SER A 145 7.80 -2.10 1.88
C SER A 145 8.24 -3.55 2.01
N THR A 146 8.07 -4.32 0.94
CA THR A 146 8.52 -5.72 0.87
C THR A 146 10.02 -5.89 0.63
N GLY A 147 10.79 -4.81 0.44
CA GLY A 147 12.24 -4.86 0.31
C GLY A 147 12.77 -5.53 -0.96
N THR A 148 12.07 -5.46 -2.08
CA THR A 148 12.47 -6.07 -3.37
C THR A 148 13.86 -5.66 -3.84
N SER A 149 14.30 -4.43 -3.52
CA SER A 149 15.63 -3.90 -3.83
C SER A 149 16.70 -4.23 -2.78
N GLY A 150 16.44 -5.16 -1.86
CA GLY A 150 17.36 -5.50 -0.77
C GLY A 150 17.30 -4.57 0.42
N LYS A 151 16.46 -3.53 0.39
CA LYS A 151 16.32 -2.55 1.46
C LYS A 151 14.85 -2.17 1.64
N LEU A 152 14.35 -2.22 2.87
CA LEU A 152 13.00 -1.80 3.18
C LEU A 152 12.88 -0.28 3.07
N SER A 153 11.75 0.21 2.55
CA SER A 153 11.34 1.60 2.78
C SER A 153 10.58 1.65 4.09
N PHE A 154 10.82 2.67 4.90
CA PHE A 154 10.06 2.95 6.12
C PHE A 154 9.32 4.27 5.95
N LEU A 155 8.00 4.22 6.01
CA LEU A 155 7.12 5.38 5.85
C LEU A 155 6.41 5.68 7.17
N PRO A 156 6.66 6.85 7.80
CA PRO A 156 6.00 7.23 9.05
C PRO A 156 4.61 7.77 8.77
N ARG A 157 3.57 7.05 9.15
CA ARG A 157 2.19 7.55 9.16
C ARG A 157 1.73 7.78 10.57
N GLY A 158 0.88 8.78 10.78
CA GLY A 158 0.18 8.98 12.02
C GLY A 158 -1.09 8.12 12.11
N THR A 159 -1.67 8.06 13.30
CA THR A 159 -2.94 7.36 13.53
C THR A 159 -4.10 7.95 12.73
N THR A 160 -4.02 9.24 12.37
CA THR A 160 -5.01 9.91 11.52
C THR A 160 -5.05 9.33 10.12
N GLU A 161 -3.88 9.20 9.46
CA GLU A 161 -3.80 8.61 8.13
C GLU A 161 -4.24 7.13 8.13
N MET A 162 -3.99 6.42 9.22
CA MET A 162 -4.45 5.04 9.36
C MET A 162 -5.99 4.94 9.41
N LYS A 163 -6.67 5.90 10.07
CA LYS A 163 -8.14 5.99 10.06
C LYS A 163 -8.68 6.36 8.69
N ILE A 164 -8.02 7.29 7.99
CA ILE A 164 -8.36 7.65 6.61
C ILE A 164 -8.23 6.43 5.70
N MET A 165 -7.21 5.59 5.90
CA MET A 165 -7.02 4.35 5.14
C MET A 165 -8.19 3.36 5.32
N VAL A 166 -8.81 3.26 6.52
CA VAL A 166 -10.04 2.50 6.74
C VAL A 166 -11.20 3.05 5.92
N THR A 167 -11.36 4.38 5.91
CA THR A 167 -12.39 5.03 5.09
C THR A 167 -12.16 4.80 3.61
N GLY A 168 -10.90 4.86 3.15
CA GLY A 168 -10.51 4.49 1.78
C GLY A 168 -10.85 3.04 1.45
N TRP A 169 -10.62 2.10 2.37
CA TRP A 169 -11.03 0.70 2.21
C TRP A 169 -12.53 0.57 2.01
N ARG A 170 -13.35 1.17 2.88
CA ARG A 170 -14.82 1.17 2.72
C ARG A 170 -15.25 1.72 1.37
N ARG A 171 -14.57 2.76 0.89
CA ARG A 171 -14.85 3.40 -0.41
C ARG A 171 -14.67 2.45 -1.59
N MET A 172 -13.77 1.51 -1.54
CA MET A 172 -13.60 0.52 -2.61
C MET A 172 -14.87 -0.31 -2.85
N PHE A 173 -15.79 -0.35 -1.90
CA PHE A 173 -17.07 -1.04 -1.99
C PHE A 173 -18.20 -0.13 -2.47
N ASP A 174 -18.00 1.19 -2.53
CA ASP A 174 -18.99 2.12 -3.09
C ASP A 174 -19.18 1.85 -4.57
N ARG A 175 -20.39 2.14 -5.02
CA ARG A 175 -20.75 2.07 -6.45
C ARG A 175 -20.60 3.42 -7.10
N TYR A 176 -20.24 3.37 -8.36
CA TYR A 176 -20.44 4.48 -9.27
C TYR A 176 -21.71 4.20 -10.08
N ARG A 177 -22.48 5.23 -10.47
CA ARG A 177 -23.78 5.07 -11.16
C ARG A 177 -23.70 4.27 -12.47
N SER A 178 -22.54 4.21 -13.14
CA SER A 178 -22.32 3.40 -14.34
C SER A 178 -21.89 1.95 -14.04
N GLU A 179 -21.70 1.59 -12.75
CA GLU A 179 -21.33 0.23 -12.37
C GLU A 179 -22.59 -0.62 -12.11
N PRO A 180 -22.55 -1.94 -12.41
CA PRO A 180 -23.65 -2.84 -12.10
C PRO A 180 -24.00 -2.79 -10.61
N PRO A 181 -25.25 -3.06 -10.22
CA PRO A 181 -25.61 -3.17 -8.82
C PRO A 181 -24.70 -4.17 -8.12
N ARG A 182 -24.02 -3.73 -7.06
CA ARG A 182 -23.34 -4.65 -6.14
C ARG A 182 -24.42 -5.41 -5.37
N MET A 183 -24.37 -6.72 -5.39
CA MET A 183 -25.15 -7.54 -4.47
C MET A 183 -24.33 -7.72 -3.20
N GLY A 184 -24.97 -7.72 -2.04
CA GLY A 184 -24.30 -8.11 -0.81
C GLY A 184 -24.57 -7.24 0.40
N ALA A 185 -24.17 -7.78 1.54
CA ALA A 185 -24.22 -7.10 2.82
C ALA A 185 -23.32 -5.87 2.83
N PRO A 186 -23.62 -4.83 3.62
CA PRO A 186 -22.69 -3.75 3.91
C PRO A 186 -21.31 -4.28 4.28
N VAL A 187 -20.26 -3.55 3.91
CA VAL A 187 -18.87 -3.97 4.18
C VAL A 187 -18.61 -4.16 5.68
N GLU A 188 -19.31 -3.43 6.53
CA GLU A 188 -19.25 -3.51 7.99
C GLU A 188 -19.77 -4.84 8.54
N GLU A 189 -20.62 -5.53 7.81
CA GLU A 189 -21.17 -6.84 8.20
C GLU A 189 -20.35 -8.00 7.64
N ALA A 190 -19.79 -7.81 6.43
CA ALA A 190 -19.00 -8.83 5.76
C ALA A 190 -17.58 -8.91 6.36
N PRO A 191 -17.10 -10.09 6.79
CA PRO A 191 -15.74 -10.24 7.30
C PRO A 191 -14.72 -9.98 6.20
N THR A 192 -13.54 -9.50 6.59
CA THR A 192 -12.39 -9.34 5.71
C THR A 192 -11.50 -10.58 5.77
N ILE A 193 -11.27 -11.19 4.61
CA ILE A 193 -10.30 -12.28 4.44
C ILE A 193 -9.04 -11.69 3.82
N PHE A 194 -7.91 -11.90 4.46
CA PHE A 194 -6.60 -11.54 3.95
C PHE A 194 -5.75 -12.78 3.72
N VAL A 195 -5.41 -13.02 2.46
CA VAL A 195 -4.70 -14.24 2.05
C VAL A 195 -3.19 -14.07 2.32
N GLN A 196 -2.83 -13.81 3.57
CA GLN A 196 -1.45 -13.66 4.07
C GLN A 196 -1.41 -13.74 5.60
N TYR A 197 -0.29 -13.26 6.18
CA TYR A 197 -0.05 -13.11 7.60
C TYR A 197 -1.03 -12.13 8.25
N ARG A 198 -1.44 -12.42 9.49
CA ARG A 198 -2.38 -11.56 10.24
C ARG A 198 -1.76 -10.25 10.68
N ARG A 199 -0.49 -10.25 11.06
CA ARG A 199 0.22 -9.12 11.66
C ARG A 199 1.50 -8.79 10.91
N GLY A 200 2.01 -7.58 11.09
CA GLY A 200 3.26 -7.08 10.52
C GLY A 200 3.24 -5.58 10.31
N GLY A 201 4.32 -5.05 9.76
CA GLY A 201 4.48 -3.61 9.51
C GLY A 201 4.13 -3.17 8.07
N MET A 202 3.67 -4.06 7.18
CA MET A 202 3.22 -3.62 5.85
C MET A 202 1.87 -2.91 5.92
N ALA A 203 1.57 -2.06 4.93
CA ALA A 203 0.33 -1.29 4.86
C ALA A 203 -0.94 -2.15 5.05
N GLN A 204 -0.97 -3.35 4.45
CA GLN A 204 -2.10 -4.27 4.56
C GLN A 204 -2.29 -4.80 5.98
N HIS A 205 -1.22 -5.14 6.69
CA HIS A 205 -1.30 -5.61 8.09
C HIS A 205 -1.84 -4.50 8.99
N ARG A 206 -1.31 -3.28 8.84
CA ARG A 206 -1.81 -2.10 9.57
C ARG A 206 -3.28 -1.83 9.26
N LEU A 207 -3.67 -1.93 7.97
CA LEU A 207 -5.08 -1.82 7.59
C LEU A 207 -5.95 -2.82 8.36
N LEU A 208 -5.54 -4.09 8.46
CA LEU A 208 -6.33 -5.11 9.19
C LEU A 208 -6.52 -4.75 10.68
N ASP A 209 -5.48 -4.23 11.34
CA ASP A 209 -5.56 -3.82 12.74
C ASP A 209 -6.55 -2.66 12.92
N TYR A 210 -6.51 -1.69 12.01
CA TYR A 210 -7.43 -0.56 12.03
C TYR A 210 -8.85 -0.91 11.56
N LEU A 211 -9.02 -1.86 10.61
CA LEU A 211 -10.33 -2.42 10.27
C LEU A 211 -10.95 -3.10 11.48
N GLN A 212 -10.19 -3.93 12.20
CA GLN A 212 -10.67 -4.57 13.42
C GLN A 212 -11.14 -3.52 14.44
N ALA A 213 -10.31 -2.50 14.69
CA ALA A 213 -10.59 -1.48 15.70
C ALA A 213 -11.74 -0.53 15.32
N TYR A 214 -11.80 -0.08 14.06
CA TYR A 214 -12.67 1.04 13.65
C TYR A 214 -13.81 0.67 12.71
N LEU A 215 -13.73 -0.48 12.02
CA LEU A 215 -14.81 -0.98 11.18
C LEU A 215 -15.62 -2.08 11.88
N TYR A 216 -14.97 -2.90 12.69
CA TYR A 216 -15.55 -4.07 13.32
C TYR A 216 -15.63 -3.96 14.84
N ASP A 217 -15.53 -2.77 15.43
CA ASP A 217 -15.64 -2.51 16.87
C ASP A 217 -14.81 -3.46 17.75
N GLY A 218 -13.62 -3.83 17.32
CA GLY A 218 -12.71 -4.73 18.01
C GLY A 218 -12.96 -6.22 17.76
N ASP A 219 -14.00 -6.61 17.01
CA ASP A 219 -14.33 -8.01 16.74
C ASP A 219 -13.27 -8.69 15.86
N ALA A 220 -12.37 -9.44 16.50
CA ALA A 220 -11.31 -10.18 15.81
C ALA A 220 -11.85 -11.30 14.90
N SER A 221 -13.06 -11.79 15.10
CA SER A 221 -13.67 -12.85 14.28
C SER A 221 -14.00 -12.39 12.86
N LYS A 222 -14.06 -11.07 12.65
CA LYS A 222 -14.28 -10.43 11.37
C LYS A 222 -13.03 -10.34 10.49
N ILE A 223 -11.84 -10.65 11.02
CA ILE A 223 -10.58 -10.69 10.27
C ILE A 223 -10.08 -12.13 10.20
N VAL A 224 -10.04 -12.67 8.98
CA VAL A 224 -9.60 -14.04 8.71
C VAL A 224 -8.37 -14.02 7.82
N THR A 225 -7.36 -14.81 8.17
CA THR A 225 -6.08 -14.83 7.44
C THR A 225 -5.60 -16.25 7.21
N THR A 226 -4.84 -16.46 6.14
CA THR A 226 -4.23 -17.78 5.87
C THR A 226 -3.10 -18.12 6.84
N ASN A 227 -2.52 -17.11 7.49
CA ASN A 227 -1.49 -17.30 8.49
C ASN A 227 -1.75 -16.36 9.68
N PRO A 228 -2.04 -16.90 10.89
CA PRO A 228 -2.35 -16.09 12.07
C PRO A 228 -1.14 -15.41 12.71
N SER A 229 0.08 -15.74 12.27
CA SER A 229 1.31 -15.22 12.86
C SER A 229 1.69 -13.84 12.31
N ARG A 230 2.88 -13.37 12.66
CA ARG A 230 3.45 -12.10 12.24
C ARG A 230 4.36 -12.30 11.03
N PHE A 231 4.20 -11.47 10.01
CA PHE A 231 5.19 -11.27 8.96
C PHE A 231 6.37 -10.46 9.52
N SER A 232 7.54 -11.08 9.66
CA SER A 232 8.71 -10.43 10.22
C SER A 232 9.33 -9.45 9.23
N ALA A 233 9.52 -8.21 9.67
CA ALA A 233 10.22 -7.18 8.91
C ALA A 233 11.72 -7.52 8.76
N ASP A 234 12.31 -8.16 9.77
CA ASP A 234 13.70 -8.63 9.72
C ASP A 234 13.86 -9.72 8.65
N ALA A 235 12.97 -10.72 8.63
CA ALA A 235 13.00 -11.76 7.60
C ALA A 235 12.79 -11.17 6.20
N ALA A 236 11.87 -10.20 6.04
CA ALA A 236 11.66 -9.50 4.76
C ALA A 236 12.92 -8.74 4.31
N SER A 237 13.61 -8.05 5.24
CA SER A 237 14.85 -7.33 4.96
C SER A 237 15.95 -8.29 4.50
N ILE A 238 16.14 -9.40 5.22
CA ILE A 238 17.15 -10.41 4.86
C ILE A 238 16.79 -11.08 3.54
N GLY A 239 15.53 -11.46 3.33
CA GLY A 239 15.07 -12.07 2.09
C GLY A 239 15.27 -11.19 0.86
N GLY A 240 15.08 -9.87 1.02
CA GLY A 240 15.41 -8.90 -0.03
C GLY A 240 16.92 -8.86 -0.34
N ARG A 241 17.75 -8.81 0.70
CA ARG A 241 19.22 -8.79 0.57
C ARG A 241 19.76 -10.08 -0.03
N LEU A 242 19.24 -11.23 0.39
CA LEU A 242 19.62 -12.54 -0.14
C LEU A 242 19.43 -12.61 -1.66
N ARG A 243 18.28 -12.18 -2.14
CA ARG A 243 17.99 -12.21 -3.59
C ARG A 243 18.91 -11.32 -4.40
N VAL A 244 19.16 -10.09 -3.91
CA VAL A 244 20.10 -9.17 -4.57
C VAL A 244 21.51 -9.78 -4.58
N ALA A 245 21.95 -10.37 -3.49
CA ALA A 245 23.26 -10.99 -3.37
C ALA A 245 23.37 -12.27 -4.23
N GLU A 246 22.31 -13.08 -4.32
CA GLU A 246 22.24 -14.25 -5.19
C GLU A 246 22.35 -13.85 -6.67
N ALA A 247 21.59 -12.83 -7.08
CA ALA A 247 21.64 -12.31 -8.45
C ALA A 247 23.04 -11.77 -8.84
N ARG A 248 23.83 -11.30 -7.84
CA ARG A 248 25.18 -10.78 -8.04
C ARG A 248 26.30 -11.77 -7.74
N GLY A 249 25.98 -12.98 -7.26
CA GLY A 249 26.99 -13.95 -6.80
C GLY A 249 27.72 -13.53 -5.53
N GLU A 250 27.08 -12.76 -4.66
CA GLU A 250 27.67 -12.11 -3.48
C GLU A 250 27.11 -12.61 -2.14
N LEU A 251 26.55 -13.81 -2.08
CA LEU A 251 25.90 -14.37 -0.87
C LEU A 251 26.80 -14.30 0.37
N GLY A 252 28.10 -14.52 0.23
CA GLY A 252 29.05 -14.44 1.34
C GLY A 252 29.30 -13.02 1.91
N LYS A 253 28.73 -11.97 1.29
CA LYS A 253 28.89 -10.58 1.77
C LYS A 253 27.75 -10.13 2.68
N ILE A 254 26.71 -10.95 2.85
CA ILE A 254 25.57 -10.59 3.68
C ILE A 254 25.97 -10.62 5.16
N LYS A 255 25.74 -9.50 5.84
CA LYS A 255 25.95 -9.40 7.29
C LYS A 255 24.59 -9.43 7.99
N ILE A 256 24.45 -10.33 8.95
CA ILE A 256 23.30 -10.41 9.86
C ILE A 256 23.78 -9.96 11.23
N SER A 257 22.97 -9.16 11.94
CA SER A 257 23.36 -8.73 13.28
C SER A 257 23.44 -9.96 14.21
N PRO A 258 24.44 -10.03 15.12
CA PRO A 258 24.53 -11.13 16.09
C PRO A 258 23.25 -11.30 16.91
N LYS A 259 22.62 -10.21 17.29
CA LYS A 259 21.37 -10.20 18.07
C LYS A 259 20.21 -10.86 17.32
N LEU A 260 20.12 -10.66 16.00
CA LEU A 260 19.11 -11.33 15.18
C LEU A 260 19.38 -12.83 15.03
N MET A 261 20.66 -13.22 15.03
CA MET A 261 21.08 -14.63 15.02
C MET A 261 20.67 -15.36 16.30
N GLU A 262 20.68 -14.70 17.45
CA GLU A 262 20.23 -15.26 18.74
C GLU A 262 18.72 -15.60 18.73
N ARG A 263 17.93 -14.99 17.86
CA ARG A 263 16.48 -15.25 17.68
C ARG A 263 16.16 -16.46 16.82
N ARG A 264 17.17 -17.18 16.35
CA ARG A 264 17.00 -18.35 15.48
C ARG A 264 15.98 -19.37 16.00
N GLU A 265 15.99 -19.68 17.29
CA GLU A 265 15.05 -20.64 17.87
C GLU A 265 13.61 -20.17 17.82
N ALA A 266 13.36 -18.87 17.95
CA ALA A 266 12.04 -18.29 17.83
C ALA A 266 11.51 -18.40 16.38
N PHE A 267 12.36 -18.16 15.38
CA PHE A 267 12.00 -18.37 13.98
C PHE A 267 11.70 -19.84 13.67
N LEU A 268 12.51 -20.79 14.17
CA LEU A 268 12.25 -22.24 14.03
C LEU A 268 10.91 -22.65 14.65
N LYS A 269 10.62 -22.16 15.85
CA LYS A 269 9.33 -22.41 16.51
C LYS A 269 8.13 -21.93 15.71
N GLU A 270 8.25 -20.75 15.10
CA GLU A 270 7.16 -20.18 14.31
C GLU A 270 7.00 -20.92 12.99
N GLN A 271 8.09 -21.23 12.29
CA GLN A 271 8.09 -22.01 11.06
C GLN A 271 7.48 -23.41 11.26
N ALA A 272 7.80 -24.07 12.36
CA ALA A 272 7.23 -25.39 12.68
C ALA A 272 5.71 -25.38 12.82
N LYS A 273 5.09 -24.24 13.17
CA LYS A 273 3.63 -24.09 13.27
C LYS A 273 2.98 -23.84 11.92
N SER A 274 3.70 -23.32 10.94
CA SER A 274 3.15 -22.84 9.65
C SER A 274 2.53 -23.97 8.81
N GLY A 275 3.02 -25.20 8.93
CA GLY A 275 2.61 -26.35 8.13
C GLY A 275 1.11 -26.72 8.21
N GLY A 276 0.39 -26.28 9.26
CA GLY A 276 -1.05 -26.53 9.40
C GLY A 276 -1.95 -25.33 9.15
N TYR A 277 -1.41 -24.15 8.92
CA TYR A 277 -2.22 -22.93 8.84
C TYR A 277 -3.13 -22.88 7.62
N MET A 278 -2.64 -23.33 6.45
CA MET A 278 -3.44 -23.39 5.24
C MET A 278 -4.62 -24.35 5.39
N ASP A 279 -4.38 -25.53 5.99
CA ASP A 279 -5.43 -26.52 6.24
C ASP A 279 -6.48 -25.96 7.20
N ALA A 280 -6.06 -25.37 8.30
CA ALA A 280 -6.96 -24.73 9.27
C ALA A 280 -7.78 -23.59 8.63
N PHE A 281 -7.15 -22.77 7.77
CA PHE A 281 -7.84 -21.73 7.03
C PHE A 281 -8.89 -22.30 6.08
N LEU A 282 -8.55 -23.33 5.29
CA LEU A 282 -9.48 -23.97 4.37
C LEU A 282 -10.66 -24.61 5.08
N ASP A 283 -10.43 -25.25 6.25
CA ASP A 283 -11.50 -25.79 7.09
C ASP A 283 -12.39 -24.68 7.65
N ASP A 284 -11.80 -23.59 8.13
CA ASP A 284 -12.53 -22.45 8.68
C ASP A 284 -13.41 -21.77 7.63
N VAL A 285 -12.86 -21.45 6.44
CA VAL A 285 -13.65 -20.81 5.38
C VAL A 285 -14.74 -21.72 4.84
N ASN A 286 -14.49 -23.01 4.78
CA ASN A 286 -15.47 -23.99 4.31
C ASN A 286 -16.62 -24.22 5.31
N THR A 287 -16.39 -24.02 6.61
CA THR A 287 -17.40 -24.24 7.66
C THR A 287 -18.11 -22.94 8.05
N ARG A 288 -17.39 -21.87 8.32
CA ARG A 288 -17.95 -20.61 8.85
C ARG A 288 -18.48 -19.69 7.77
N PHE A 289 -17.83 -19.66 6.59
CA PHE A 289 -18.10 -18.66 5.55
C PHE A 289 -18.71 -19.22 4.28
N ARG A 290 -18.94 -20.54 4.20
CA ARG A 290 -19.59 -21.16 3.03
C ARG A 290 -20.94 -20.50 2.74
N GLY A 291 -21.07 -19.99 1.52
CA GLY A 291 -22.28 -19.31 1.03
C GLY A 291 -22.52 -17.93 1.63
N LYS A 292 -21.58 -17.38 2.38
CA LYS A 292 -21.69 -16.03 2.96
C LYS A 292 -20.88 -15.01 2.16
N PRO A 293 -21.31 -13.73 2.13
CA PRO A 293 -20.55 -12.65 1.53
C PRO A 293 -19.31 -12.33 2.38
N VAL A 294 -18.18 -12.10 1.72
CA VAL A 294 -16.90 -11.72 2.33
C VAL A 294 -16.20 -10.65 1.49
N SER A 295 -15.33 -9.90 2.13
CA SER A 295 -14.40 -8.98 1.46
C SER A 295 -13.00 -9.60 1.48
N ILE A 296 -12.38 -9.78 0.31
CA ILE A 296 -11.09 -10.46 0.20
C ILE A 296 -10.03 -9.48 -0.29
N LEU A 297 -8.91 -9.41 0.43
CA LEU A 297 -7.72 -8.67 0.05
C LEU A 297 -6.58 -9.66 -0.20
N ALA A 298 -6.00 -9.65 -1.40
CA ALA A 298 -4.91 -10.56 -1.74
C ALA A 298 -4.08 -10.07 -2.94
N HIS A 299 -2.97 -10.75 -3.19
CA HIS A 299 -2.28 -10.71 -4.48
C HIS A 299 -2.76 -11.88 -5.35
N VAL A 300 -2.80 -11.68 -6.66
CA VAL A 300 -3.30 -12.69 -7.61
C VAL A 300 -2.63 -14.07 -7.44
N PRO A 301 -1.28 -14.19 -7.30
CA PRO A 301 -0.66 -15.49 -7.08
C PRO A 301 -1.12 -16.21 -5.81
N MET A 302 -1.44 -15.45 -4.76
CA MET A 302 -1.90 -16.03 -3.49
C MET A 302 -3.34 -16.52 -3.57
N LEU A 303 -4.21 -15.79 -4.30
CA LEU A 303 -5.57 -16.28 -4.61
C LEU A 303 -5.50 -17.61 -5.35
N PHE A 304 -4.62 -17.69 -6.35
CA PHE A 304 -4.42 -18.91 -7.13
C PHE A 304 -3.91 -20.08 -6.27
N ASN A 305 -2.96 -19.81 -5.37
CA ASN A 305 -2.44 -20.83 -4.44
C ASN A 305 -3.55 -21.38 -3.52
N VAL A 306 -4.28 -20.49 -2.84
CA VAL A 306 -5.40 -20.89 -1.97
C VAL A 306 -6.46 -21.67 -2.75
N ALA A 307 -6.83 -21.19 -3.94
CA ALA A 307 -7.81 -21.88 -4.78
C ALA A 307 -7.33 -23.29 -5.18
N THR A 308 -6.05 -23.40 -5.54
CA THR A 308 -5.45 -24.69 -5.92
C THR A 308 -5.47 -25.68 -4.76
N GLU A 309 -5.05 -25.25 -3.54
CA GLU A 309 -5.04 -26.11 -2.36
C GLU A 309 -6.47 -26.48 -1.92
N GLY A 310 -7.41 -25.55 -1.99
CA GLY A 310 -8.81 -25.82 -1.70
C GLY A 310 -9.44 -26.83 -2.66
N LEU A 311 -9.21 -26.67 -3.97
CA LEU A 311 -9.72 -27.57 -5.00
C LEU A 311 -9.12 -28.98 -4.91
N LYS A 312 -7.85 -29.14 -4.52
CA LYS A 312 -7.25 -30.44 -4.21
C LYS A 312 -7.97 -31.19 -3.10
N ARG A 313 -8.56 -30.45 -2.16
CA ARG A 313 -9.37 -30.99 -1.05
C ARG A 313 -10.85 -31.16 -1.40
N GLY A 314 -11.26 -30.90 -2.65
CA GLY A 314 -12.65 -30.93 -3.08
C GLY A 314 -13.49 -29.76 -2.57
N ILE A 315 -12.86 -28.69 -2.12
CA ILE A 315 -13.54 -27.47 -1.65
C ILE A 315 -13.69 -26.52 -2.82
N GLU A 316 -14.92 -26.20 -3.21
CA GLU A 316 -15.25 -25.29 -4.28
C GLU A 316 -16.49 -24.47 -3.97
N ASN A 317 -16.69 -23.34 -4.70
CA ASN A 317 -17.84 -22.43 -4.53
C ASN A 317 -18.03 -22.03 -3.07
N VAL A 318 -16.94 -21.56 -2.42
CA VAL A 318 -16.93 -21.33 -0.98
C VAL A 318 -17.81 -20.16 -0.59
N PHE A 319 -17.65 -19.02 -1.27
CA PHE A 319 -18.27 -17.77 -0.87
C PHE A 319 -19.51 -17.44 -1.72
N ALA A 320 -20.35 -16.55 -1.20
CA ALA A 320 -21.46 -16.01 -1.94
C ALA A 320 -20.95 -15.14 -3.12
N ARG A 321 -21.69 -15.12 -4.23
CA ARG A 321 -21.34 -14.35 -5.45
C ARG A 321 -21.26 -12.84 -5.22
N ASP A 322 -21.93 -12.35 -4.20
CA ASP A 322 -21.91 -10.96 -3.77
C ASP A 322 -20.70 -10.61 -2.86
N SER A 323 -19.79 -11.57 -2.65
CA SER A 323 -18.47 -11.30 -2.11
C SER A 323 -17.65 -10.39 -3.04
N PHE A 324 -16.59 -9.78 -2.53
CA PHE A 324 -15.75 -8.89 -3.28
C PHE A 324 -14.26 -9.26 -3.10
N ILE A 325 -13.55 -9.40 -4.21
CA ILE A 325 -12.11 -9.66 -4.20
C ILE A 325 -11.37 -8.43 -4.70
N MET A 326 -10.55 -7.81 -3.84
CA MET A 326 -9.59 -6.79 -4.22
C MET A 326 -8.23 -7.44 -4.42
N ALA A 327 -7.76 -7.49 -5.66
CA ALA A 327 -6.42 -7.94 -6.00
C ALA A 327 -5.51 -6.75 -6.31
N GLY A 328 -4.34 -6.70 -5.66
CA GLY A 328 -3.35 -5.65 -5.86
C GLY A 328 -1.94 -6.19 -6.08
N GLY A 329 -1.01 -5.29 -6.41
CA GLY A 329 0.42 -5.58 -6.45
C GLY A 329 0.90 -6.45 -7.62
N GLY A 330 0.08 -6.66 -8.65
CA GLY A 330 0.46 -7.37 -9.87
C GLY A 330 0.88 -8.83 -9.66
N MET A 331 1.56 -9.39 -10.66
CA MET A 331 2.00 -10.80 -10.68
C MET A 331 3.27 -11.06 -9.86
N LYS A 332 3.93 -10.02 -9.35
CA LYS A 332 5.15 -10.13 -8.52
C LYS A 332 6.28 -10.95 -9.18
N GLY A 333 6.38 -10.89 -10.50
CA GLY A 333 7.37 -11.67 -11.26
C GLY A 333 7.05 -13.15 -11.43
N LEU A 334 5.87 -13.61 -10.98
CA LEU A 334 5.42 -14.98 -11.15
C LEU A 334 4.61 -15.13 -12.44
N THR A 335 4.77 -16.25 -13.11
CA THR A 335 3.93 -16.67 -14.25
C THR A 335 2.93 -17.68 -13.74
N LEU A 336 1.65 -17.39 -13.88
CA LEU A 336 0.56 -18.31 -13.56
C LEU A 336 0.12 -19.07 -14.82
N PRO A 337 -0.48 -20.27 -14.66
CA PRO A 337 -1.11 -20.98 -15.77
C PRO A 337 -2.22 -20.14 -16.42
N ASP A 338 -2.47 -20.35 -17.72
CA ASP A 338 -3.48 -19.58 -18.47
C ASP A 338 -4.89 -19.69 -17.85
N ASN A 339 -5.21 -20.81 -17.23
CA ASN A 339 -6.49 -21.06 -16.57
C ASN A 339 -6.58 -20.58 -15.12
N TRP A 340 -5.64 -19.74 -14.64
CA TRP A 340 -5.63 -19.30 -13.25
C TRP A 340 -6.93 -18.61 -12.81
N ARG A 341 -7.56 -17.82 -13.70
CA ARG A 341 -8.83 -17.16 -13.42
C ARG A 341 -9.96 -18.17 -13.16
N GLU A 342 -10.08 -19.18 -14.00
CA GLU A 342 -11.05 -20.26 -13.85
C GLU A 342 -10.86 -21.01 -12.53
N THR A 343 -9.60 -21.28 -12.14
CA THR A 343 -9.25 -21.91 -10.86
C THR A 343 -9.71 -21.04 -9.68
N VAL A 344 -9.44 -19.74 -9.72
CA VAL A 344 -9.87 -18.78 -8.69
C VAL A 344 -11.40 -18.70 -8.65
N ASP A 345 -12.06 -18.50 -9.79
CA ASP A 345 -13.52 -18.37 -9.85
C ASP A 345 -14.22 -19.62 -9.31
N ARG A 346 -13.72 -20.82 -9.65
CA ARG A 346 -14.27 -22.09 -9.16
C ARG A 346 -14.17 -22.23 -7.65
N PHE A 347 -13.07 -21.85 -7.04
CA PHE A 347 -12.92 -21.92 -5.58
C PHE A 347 -13.74 -20.82 -4.87
N PHE A 348 -13.61 -19.56 -5.32
CA PHE A 348 -14.22 -18.41 -4.65
C PHE A 348 -15.71 -18.21 -4.97
N GLY A 349 -16.34 -19.07 -5.81
CA GLY A 349 -17.77 -19.02 -6.10
C GLY A 349 -18.18 -17.93 -7.10
N GLY A 350 -17.27 -17.50 -7.98
CA GLY A 350 -17.51 -16.47 -9.01
C GLY A 350 -17.67 -15.08 -8.42
N ALA A 351 -17.06 -14.81 -7.25
CA ALA A 351 -17.00 -13.48 -6.67
C ALA A 351 -16.22 -12.52 -7.60
N PRO A 352 -16.70 -11.27 -7.83
CA PRO A 352 -16.03 -10.33 -8.72
C PRO A 352 -14.63 -9.99 -8.23
N LEU A 353 -13.63 -10.19 -9.10
CA LEU A 353 -12.26 -9.80 -8.88
C LEU A 353 -12.03 -8.40 -9.44
N SER A 354 -11.68 -7.45 -8.59
CA SER A 354 -11.35 -6.08 -8.95
C SER A 354 -9.87 -5.81 -8.75
N GLU A 355 -9.26 -5.15 -9.71
CA GLU A 355 -7.87 -4.74 -9.63
C GLU A 355 -7.78 -3.35 -8.97
N GLY A 356 -6.76 -3.17 -8.12
CA GLY A 356 -6.46 -1.90 -7.47
C GLY A 356 -5.10 -1.36 -7.87
N TYR A 357 -4.98 -0.04 -7.93
CA TYR A 357 -3.72 0.68 -8.03
C TYR A 357 -3.48 1.47 -6.75
N GLY A 358 -2.32 1.29 -6.17
CA GLY A 358 -1.88 1.96 -4.96
C GLY A 358 -0.51 1.46 -4.52
N MET A 359 0.11 2.20 -3.64
CA MET A 359 1.43 1.89 -3.09
C MET A 359 1.51 2.31 -1.63
N THR A 360 2.60 1.96 -0.96
CA THR A 360 2.79 2.28 0.47
C THR A 360 2.77 3.78 0.73
N GLU A 361 3.18 4.58 -0.23
CA GLU A 361 3.23 6.05 -0.17
C GLU A 361 1.85 6.71 -0.25
N MET A 362 0.86 6.07 -0.87
CA MET A 362 -0.53 6.54 -0.94
C MET A 362 -1.31 6.14 0.32
N VAL A 363 -2.09 7.05 0.89
CA VAL A 363 -2.96 6.71 2.04
C VAL A 363 -4.10 5.79 1.63
N ALA A 364 -4.66 6.00 0.45
CA ALA A 364 -5.75 5.19 -0.07
C ALA A 364 -5.50 4.77 -1.52
N SER A 365 -5.73 3.48 -1.80
CA SER A 365 -5.66 2.94 -3.16
C SER A 365 -6.94 3.24 -3.95
N THR A 366 -6.84 3.19 -5.28
CA THR A 366 -8.00 3.31 -6.18
C THR A 366 -8.34 1.98 -6.85
N ARG A 367 -9.62 1.75 -7.09
CA ARG A 367 -10.14 0.58 -7.82
C ARG A 367 -10.27 0.88 -9.31
N ALA A 368 -9.96 -0.08 -10.16
CA ALA A 368 -10.23 0.02 -11.58
C ALA A 368 -11.73 0.26 -11.83
N CYS A 369 -12.05 1.17 -12.74
CA CYS A 369 -13.41 1.39 -13.22
C CYS A 369 -13.84 0.25 -14.19
N PRO A 370 -15.12 0.16 -14.62
CA PRO A 370 -15.57 -0.85 -15.58
C PRO A 370 -14.75 -0.90 -16.88
N GLU A 371 -14.22 0.26 -17.30
CA GLU A 371 -13.35 0.38 -18.48
C GLU A 371 -11.89 -0.05 -18.20
N GLY A 372 -11.61 -0.55 -16.99
CA GLY A 372 -10.27 -0.97 -16.58
C GLY A 372 -9.28 0.19 -16.41
N ARG A 373 -9.75 1.41 -16.14
CA ARG A 373 -8.92 2.59 -15.87
C ARG A 373 -8.84 2.85 -14.37
N TYR A 374 -7.70 3.34 -13.90
CA TYR A 374 -7.49 3.73 -12.50
C TYR A 374 -7.67 5.24 -12.40
N HIS A 375 -8.89 5.69 -12.04
CA HIS A 375 -9.16 7.10 -11.80
C HIS A 375 -8.49 7.55 -10.52
N LEU A 376 -7.66 8.60 -10.62
CA LEU A 376 -7.05 9.22 -9.45
C LEU A 376 -8.11 10.08 -8.76
N PRO A 377 -8.36 9.88 -7.47
CA PRO A 377 -9.35 10.66 -6.75
C PRO A 377 -8.88 12.11 -6.55
N PRO A 378 -9.79 13.07 -6.31
CA PRO A 378 -9.40 14.48 -6.20
C PRO A 378 -8.43 14.81 -5.07
N TRP A 379 -8.26 13.95 -4.06
CA TRP A 379 -7.21 14.12 -3.03
C TRP A 379 -5.82 13.71 -3.51
N GLU A 380 -5.71 13.03 -4.64
CA GLU A 380 -4.44 12.61 -5.24
C GLU A 380 -4.10 13.53 -6.41
N ILE A 381 -3.08 14.37 -6.27
CA ILE A 381 -2.64 15.30 -7.32
C ILE A 381 -1.57 14.60 -8.15
N PRO A 382 -1.86 14.18 -9.39
CA PRO A 382 -0.86 13.53 -10.23
C PRO A 382 0.09 14.55 -10.88
N PHE A 383 1.32 14.11 -11.08
CA PHE A 383 2.36 14.73 -11.89
C PHE A 383 2.88 13.68 -12.85
N LEU A 384 3.13 14.06 -14.08
CA LEU A 384 3.77 13.17 -15.04
C LEU A 384 5.05 13.83 -15.52
N LEU A 385 6.18 13.13 -15.36
CA LEU A 385 7.49 13.66 -15.69
C LEU A 385 8.12 12.88 -16.84
N ASP A 386 8.77 13.59 -17.72
CA ASP A 386 9.65 12.99 -18.72
C ASP A 386 10.81 12.27 -18.01
N PRO A 387 11.01 10.97 -18.25
CA PRO A 387 12.02 10.20 -17.53
C PRO A 387 13.47 10.59 -17.89
N ALA A 388 13.67 11.24 -19.05
CA ALA A 388 14.99 11.63 -19.53
C ALA A 388 15.40 13.03 -19.04
N THR A 389 14.44 13.97 -19.02
CA THR A 389 14.72 15.38 -18.65
C THR A 389 14.28 15.72 -17.23
N GLY A 390 13.33 14.96 -16.66
CA GLY A 390 12.67 15.29 -15.37
C GLY A 390 11.64 16.43 -15.49
N GLU A 391 11.41 16.97 -16.67
CA GLU A 391 10.42 18.02 -16.89
C GLU A 391 9.00 17.50 -16.75
N GLN A 392 8.12 18.32 -16.22
CA GLN A 392 6.70 17.98 -16.10
C GLN A 392 6.00 18.09 -17.45
N TYR A 393 5.23 17.06 -17.81
CA TYR A 393 4.29 17.14 -18.93
C TYR A 393 3.13 18.10 -18.60
N PRO A 394 2.54 18.74 -19.64
CA PRO A 394 1.34 19.54 -19.46
C PRO A 394 0.21 18.73 -18.81
N ARG A 395 -0.61 19.40 -17.99
CA ARG A 395 -1.79 18.78 -17.33
C ARG A 395 -3.00 18.69 -18.25
N THR A 396 -2.77 18.33 -19.52
CA THR A 396 -3.77 18.17 -20.59
C THR A 396 -3.44 16.96 -21.44
N GLY A 397 -4.41 16.44 -22.20
CA GLY A 397 -4.20 15.33 -23.14
C GLY A 397 -3.83 14.00 -22.49
N THR A 398 -3.05 13.22 -23.21
CA THR A 398 -2.57 11.89 -22.77
C THR A 398 -1.08 11.76 -23.00
N HIS A 399 -0.33 11.45 -21.97
CA HIS A 399 1.14 11.31 -22.04
C HIS A 399 1.60 10.04 -21.33
N THR A 400 2.77 9.54 -21.69
CA THR A 400 3.44 8.42 -21.01
C THR A 400 4.72 8.92 -20.37
N GLY A 401 4.92 8.65 -19.07
CA GLY A 401 6.07 9.13 -18.35
C GLY A 401 6.12 8.56 -16.93
N ARG A 402 7.00 9.12 -16.10
CA ARG A 402 7.14 8.76 -14.69
C ARG A 402 6.02 9.41 -13.88
N LEU A 403 5.27 8.61 -13.15
CA LEU A 403 4.25 9.14 -12.25
C LEU A 403 4.87 9.71 -10.99
N GLY A 404 4.51 10.95 -10.70
CA GLY A 404 4.59 11.57 -9.39
C GLY A 404 3.19 11.79 -8.84
N ALA A 405 3.06 11.87 -7.54
CA ALA A 405 1.79 12.16 -6.91
C ALA A 405 1.97 12.94 -5.60
N PHE A 406 0.97 13.72 -5.25
CA PHE A 406 0.86 14.33 -3.94
C PHE A 406 -0.48 13.95 -3.30
N ASP A 407 -0.43 13.24 -2.19
CA ASP A 407 -1.61 12.79 -1.45
C ASP A 407 -1.99 13.85 -0.40
N LEU A 408 -3.11 14.53 -0.62
CA LEU A 408 -3.64 15.55 0.29
C LEU A 408 -4.09 14.97 1.66
N ASN A 409 -4.24 13.65 1.77
CA ASN A 409 -4.56 13.00 3.04
C ASN A 409 -3.34 12.86 3.97
N ALA A 410 -2.12 13.06 3.46
CA ALA A 410 -0.91 13.05 4.28
C ALA A 410 -0.87 14.31 5.17
N GLN A 411 -0.84 14.12 6.48
CA GLN A 411 -0.90 15.17 7.49
C GLN A 411 0.29 15.14 8.46
N THR A 412 0.92 13.97 8.60
CA THR A 412 2.02 13.76 9.55
C THR A 412 3.34 13.46 8.86
N TYR A 413 3.33 13.33 7.55
CA TYR A 413 4.50 13.21 6.67
C TYR A 413 4.24 13.98 5.36
N TRP A 414 5.28 14.20 4.55
CA TRP A 414 5.11 14.83 3.26
C TRP A 414 4.55 13.85 2.23
N GLY A 415 3.35 14.14 1.72
CA GLY A 415 2.62 13.28 0.79
C GLY A 415 3.09 13.36 -0.67
N GLY A 416 4.10 14.17 -0.98
CA GLY A 416 4.63 14.33 -2.34
C GLY A 416 5.74 13.33 -2.65
N PHE A 417 5.53 12.45 -3.63
CA PHE A 417 6.51 11.43 -3.99
C PHE A 417 6.59 11.20 -5.50
N LEU A 418 7.78 10.82 -5.94
CA LEU A 418 8.05 10.40 -7.31
C LEU A 418 8.19 8.87 -7.33
N THR A 419 7.33 8.22 -8.10
CA THR A 419 7.28 6.76 -8.16
C THR A 419 8.37 6.17 -9.04
N GLY A 420 8.55 4.84 -8.96
CA GLY A 420 9.33 4.07 -9.93
C GLY A 420 8.50 3.59 -11.12
N ASP A 421 7.24 4.03 -11.24
CA ASP A 421 6.31 3.51 -12.24
C ASP A 421 6.27 4.40 -13.50
N GLU A 422 6.36 3.77 -14.68
CA GLU A 422 5.97 4.36 -15.95
C GLU A 422 4.49 4.10 -16.15
N VAL A 423 3.75 5.18 -16.38
CA VAL A 423 2.32 5.12 -16.63
C VAL A 423 1.94 5.90 -17.88
N THR A 424 0.86 5.51 -18.53
CA THR A 424 0.14 6.38 -19.46
C THR A 424 -1.00 7.03 -18.68
N LEU A 425 -0.94 8.36 -18.55
CA LEU A 425 -1.91 9.18 -17.85
C LEU A 425 -2.72 10.01 -18.84
N SER A 426 -4.04 9.89 -18.78
CA SER A 426 -4.97 10.81 -19.47
C SER A 426 -5.54 11.80 -18.46
N TRP A 427 -5.52 13.07 -18.82
CA TRP A 427 -6.08 14.12 -17.95
C TRP A 427 -7.61 14.21 -18.00
N GLY A 428 -8.25 13.49 -18.94
CA GLY A 428 -9.71 13.39 -19.07
C GLY A 428 -10.36 14.62 -19.73
N ASP A 429 -9.59 15.52 -20.32
CA ASP A 429 -10.04 16.67 -21.09
C ASP A 429 -10.36 16.32 -22.54
N GLU A 430 -9.35 15.84 -23.26
CA GLU A 430 -9.47 15.44 -24.67
C GLU A 430 -10.08 14.05 -24.82
N SER A 431 -9.89 13.18 -23.81
CA SER A 431 -10.32 11.78 -23.82
C SER A 431 -11.00 11.41 -22.50
N PRO A 432 -12.26 11.83 -22.28
CA PRO A 432 -12.99 11.43 -21.09
C PRO A 432 -13.21 9.91 -21.05
N CYS A 433 -13.11 9.32 -19.87
CA CYS A 433 -13.37 7.89 -19.72
C CYS A 433 -14.85 7.56 -19.95
N ALA A 434 -15.13 6.50 -20.72
CA ALA A 434 -16.51 6.07 -21.01
C ALA A 434 -17.30 5.67 -19.75
N CYS A 435 -16.62 5.38 -18.61
CA CYS A 435 -17.31 5.15 -17.33
C CYS A 435 -17.99 6.40 -16.75
N GLY A 436 -17.74 7.59 -17.30
CA GLY A 436 -18.34 8.87 -16.89
C GLY A 436 -17.71 9.54 -15.67
N ARG A 437 -16.64 8.97 -15.07
CA ARG A 437 -15.87 9.60 -13.99
C ARG A 437 -15.09 10.79 -14.53
N ILE A 438 -15.15 11.91 -13.84
CA ILE A 438 -14.42 13.14 -14.17
C ILE A 438 -13.02 13.09 -13.52
N GLY A 439 -12.03 13.65 -14.21
CA GLY A 439 -10.65 13.79 -13.71
C GLY A 439 -9.66 12.83 -14.35
N PRO A 440 -8.38 12.90 -13.92
CA PRO A 440 -7.30 12.13 -14.52
C PRO A 440 -7.42 10.63 -14.22
N TYR A 441 -6.91 9.81 -15.14
CA TYR A 441 -6.88 8.36 -14.96
C TYR A 441 -5.63 7.74 -15.59
N VAL A 442 -5.13 6.71 -14.92
CA VAL A 442 -4.02 5.89 -15.38
C VAL A 442 -4.57 4.71 -16.20
N HIS A 443 -3.94 4.44 -17.33
CA HIS A 443 -4.24 3.30 -18.18
C HIS A 443 -3.67 2.01 -17.58
N ARG A 444 -4.17 0.85 -18.02
CA ARG A 444 -3.51 -0.44 -17.77
C ARG A 444 -2.15 -0.50 -18.45
N GLY A 445 -1.29 -1.42 -17.99
CA GLY A 445 0.05 -1.59 -18.57
C GLY A 445 1.11 -0.78 -17.84
N ILE A 446 0.89 -0.47 -16.58
CA ILE A 446 1.87 0.14 -15.68
C ILE A 446 3.12 -0.75 -15.63
N ARG A 447 4.30 -0.14 -15.80
CA ARG A 447 5.60 -0.83 -15.78
C ARG A 447 6.54 -0.14 -14.80
N ARG A 448 7.42 -0.88 -14.17
CA ARG A 448 8.49 -0.28 -13.40
C ARG A 448 9.69 0.06 -14.28
N TYR A 449 10.28 1.22 -14.08
CA TYR A 449 11.51 1.61 -14.80
C TYR A 449 12.64 0.62 -14.56
N SER A 450 12.81 0.16 -13.34
CA SER A 450 13.78 -0.87 -12.98
C SER A 450 13.61 -2.19 -13.75
N GLU A 451 12.39 -2.56 -14.10
CA GLU A 451 12.12 -3.75 -14.93
C GLU A 451 12.54 -3.55 -16.39
N LYS A 452 12.48 -2.30 -16.91
CA LYS A 452 12.89 -1.97 -18.28
C LYS A 452 14.41 -1.95 -18.45
N GLU A 453 15.11 -1.36 -17.50
CA GLU A 453 16.55 -1.13 -17.56
C GLU A 453 17.40 -2.32 -17.14
N GLY A 454 16.75 -3.46 -16.82
CA GLY A 454 17.46 -4.62 -16.30
C GLY A 454 17.93 -4.48 -14.86
N GLY A 455 17.33 -3.50 -14.14
CA GLY A 455 17.64 -3.22 -12.76
C GLY A 455 17.26 -4.32 -11.79
N ASP A 456 17.73 -4.21 -10.56
CA ASP A 456 17.62 -5.20 -9.46
C ASP A 456 16.17 -5.56 -9.06
N ASP A 457 15.17 -4.84 -9.54
CA ASP A 457 13.75 -5.06 -9.22
C ASP A 457 13.06 -6.15 -10.09
N LYS A 458 13.77 -6.80 -11.00
CA LYS A 458 13.26 -8.00 -11.70
C LYS A 458 13.05 -9.20 -10.77
N ILE A 459 13.47 -9.04 -9.54
CA ILE A 459 13.46 -10.09 -8.54
C ILE A 459 12.06 -10.17 -7.92
N THR A 460 11.50 -11.37 -7.86
CA THR A 460 10.24 -11.70 -7.19
C THR A 460 10.10 -11.00 -5.84
N CYS A 461 8.92 -10.44 -5.57
CA CYS A 461 8.68 -9.64 -4.37
C CYS A 461 9.02 -10.42 -3.08
N ALA A 462 9.79 -9.81 -2.17
CA ALA A 462 10.10 -10.35 -0.85
C ALA A 462 8.88 -10.58 0.04
N GLY A 463 7.73 -10.03 -0.33
CA GLY A 463 6.45 -10.29 0.32
C GLY A 463 5.76 -11.57 -0.14
N ALA A 464 6.37 -12.36 -1.04
CA ALA A 464 5.89 -13.71 -1.31
C ALA A 464 6.24 -14.60 -0.10
N PRO A 465 5.33 -15.46 0.39
CA PRO A 465 5.59 -16.39 1.49
C PRO A 465 6.90 -17.15 1.31
N ASP A 466 7.16 -17.67 0.11
CA ASP A 466 8.37 -18.41 -0.24
C ASP A 466 9.68 -17.62 -0.02
N ALA A 467 9.64 -16.31 -0.13
CA ALA A 467 10.82 -15.47 0.07
C ALA A 467 11.09 -15.19 1.56
N HIS A 468 10.01 -15.08 2.33
CA HIS A 468 10.09 -15.00 3.79
C HIS A 468 10.64 -16.31 4.36
N ASP A 469 10.12 -17.44 3.89
CA ASP A 469 10.56 -18.77 4.33
C ASP A 469 12.02 -19.03 3.95
N LYS A 470 12.47 -18.68 2.73
CA LYS A 470 13.88 -18.73 2.33
C LYS A 470 14.79 -17.83 3.18
N ALA A 471 14.30 -16.68 3.63
CA ALA A 471 15.06 -15.80 4.50
C ALA A 471 15.24 -16.42 5.90
N ILE A 472 14.19 -17.05 6.41
CA ILE A 472 14.24 -17.81 7.66
C ILE A 472 15.22 -18.99 7.50
N ASP A 473 15.12 -19.78 6.44
CA ASP A 473 16.04 -20.88 6.16
C ASP A 473 17.50 -20.42 6.11
N PHE A 474 17.77 -19.27 5.47
CA PHE A 474 19.12 -18.69 5.44
C PHE A 474 19.62 -18.29 6.83
N ILE A 475 18.79 -17.65 7.65
CA ILE A 475 19.13 -17.34 9.05
C ILE A 475 19.49 -18.62 9.79
N LEU A 476 18.74 -19.69 9.54
CA LEU A 476 18.92 -20.98 10.18
C LEU A 476 20.19 -21.72 9.73
N GLN A 477 20.57 -21.59 8.46
CA GLN A 477 21.75 -22.25 7.87
C GLN A 477 23.06 -21.46 8.12
N SER A 478 22.99 -20.15 8.32
CA SER A 478 24.18 -19.29 8.50
C SER A 478 24.92 -19.52 9.83
N VAL A 479 24.43 -20.43 10.67
CA VAL A 479 25.02 -20.78 12.01
C VAL A 479 25.59 -22.22 12.03
N ALA A 480 25.46 -22.96 10.94
CA ALA A 480 26.11 -24.27 10.77
C ALA A 480 27.47 -24.11 10.16
#